data_433d09d03d7b713a19fcdfbfbad66762
#
_entry.id   433d09d03d7b713a19fcdfbfbad66762
#
_cell.length_a   1.000
_cell.length_b   1.000
_cell.length_c   1.000
_cell.angle_alpha   90.00
_cell.angle_beta   90.00
_cell.angle_gamma   90.00
#
_symmetry.space_group_name_H-M   'P 1'
#
loop_
_entity.id
_entity.type
_entity.pdbx_description
1 polymer ?
#
loop_
_entity_poly.entity_id
_entity_poly.type
_entity_poly.pdbx_seq_one_letter_code
_entity_poly.pdbx_strand_id
1 'polypeptide(L)'
;MNKKISIGFILLLTAQILYAQKDSLPEFDFSRFVYLDSIVITASRSGFDTGEFVDMVRADSSFYQAFRNLRFADYDSENDITFYNKKNEIAAAYSSTTRQKTRSKGKETCRTMDILEEEITGKYYKRKRKPRYYTTKMYERLFFTEEEVCETRISTPSEDEADGRIARYVAQLKKLIFQPGEKVDVPIIGGKTAIFEKKMAKYYDYSIESKAYQNDMACYVFRVDVKPEFKDRKEGKTVVKSLETFFEKKTFQVIGRNYRVAYYGALFDFDVTMRVKLTKLDDQYLPEFIEYDGFWKVPTQKREQAKFTIKMDY
;
A
#
# COMPACT_ATOMS: atom_id res chain seq x y z
N MET A 1 33.82 55.39 54.60
CA MET A 1 34.39 54.08 54.26
C MET A 1 33.27 53.05 54.48
N ASN A 2 32.49 52.73 53.49
CA ASN A 2 31.60 51.56 53.53
C ASN A 2 31.27 51.21 52.09
N LYS A 3 31.87 50.12 51.61
CA LYS A 3 31.62 49.52 50.31
C LYS A 3 30.29 48.77 50.35
N LYS A 4 29.32 49.17 49.56
CA LYS A 4 28.11 48.41 49.27
C LYS A 4 28.41 47.38 48.21
N ILE A 5 28.30 46.12 48.54
CA ILE A 5 28.40 45.00 47.59
C ILE A 5 26.99 44.79 47.00
N SER A 6 26.84 45.08 45.71
CA SER A 6 25.62 44.70 44.93
C SER A 6 25.73 43.27 44.50
N ILE A 7 24.82 42.46 45.04
CA ILE A 7 24.64 41.05 44.57
C ILE A 7 23.76 41.10 43.34
N GLY A 8 24.37 40.89 42.18
CA GLY A 8 23.65 40.71 40.90
C GLY A 8 22.99 39.34 40.90
N PHE A 9 21.68 39.31 40.86
CA PHE A 9 20.88 38.13 40.67
C PHE A 9 20.96 37.72 39.18
N ILE A 10 21.76 36.74 38.85
CA ILE A 10 21.82 36.13 37.51
C ILE A 10 20.64 35.17 37.39
N LEU A 11 19.57 35.63 36.72
CA LEU A 11 18.48 34.79 36.29
C LEU A 11 18.99 33.88 35.14
N LEU A 12 19.31 32.63 35.44
CA LEU A 12 19.52 31.59 34.46
C LEU A 12 18.16 31.22 33.83
N LEU A 13 17.85 31.80 32.70
CA LEU A 13 16.79 31.30 31.81
C LEU A 13 17.27 29.99 31.19
N THR A 14 16.91 28.89 31.81
CA THR A 14 17.00 27.58 31.16
C THR A 14 15.94 27.56 30.06
N ALA A 15 16.32 27.85 28.84
CA ALA A 15 15.53 27.56 27.64
C ALA A 15 15.42 26.03 27.54
N GLN A 16 14.30 25.49 28.00
CA GLN A 16 13.92 24.13 27.66
C GLN A 16 13.63 24.11 26.17
N ILE A 17 14.61 23.66 25.40
CA ILE A 17 14.41 23.27 24.01
C ILE A 17 13.52 22.03 24.08
N LEU A 18 12.23 22.22 23.92
CA LEU A 18 11.30 21.14 23.55
C LEU A 18 11.77 20.64 22.19
N TYR A 19 12.58 19.60 22.18
CA TYR A 19 12.72 18.76 21.02
C TYR A 19 11.34 18.17 20.78
N ALA A 20 10.60 18.76 19.86
CA ALA A 20 9.50 18.07 19.24
C ALA A 20 10.12 16.80 18.63
N GLN A 21 10.00 15.68 19.33
CA GLN A 21 10.17 14.38 18.74
C GLN A 21 9.19 14.37 17.57
N LYS A 22 9.75 14.44 16.38
CA LYS A 22 9.04 14.15 15.17
C LYS A 22 8.75 12.66 15.28
N ASP A 23 7.58 12.31 15.77
CA ASP A 23 7.06 10.95 15.70
C ASP A 23 6.98 10.59 14.22
N SER A 24 8.12 10.17 13.68
CA SER A 24 8.12 9.41 12.46
C SER A 24 7.43 8.12 12.82
N LEU A 25 6.24 7.88 12.22
CA LEU A 25 5.63 6.56 12.22
C LEU A 25 6.74 5.53 12.01
N PRO A 26 6.79 4.45 12.79
CA PRO A 26 7.85 3.47 12.68
C PRO A 26 7.93 3.04 11.22
N GLU A 27 9.03 3.40 10.56
CA GLU A 27 9.32 2.95 9.21
C GLU A 27 9.43 1.44 9.31
N PHE A 28 8.43 0.75 8.76
CA PHE A 28 8.39 -0.71 8.82
C PHE A 28 9.51 -1.22 7.91
N ASP A 29 10.61 -1.59 8.54
CA ASP A 29 11.82 -2.01 7.86
C ASP A 29 11.67 -3.44 7.35
N PHE A 30 11.22 -3.59 6.10
CA PHE A 30 11.27 -4.87 5.39
C PHE A 30 12.71 -5.36 5.13
N SER A 31 13.76 -4.57 5.46
CA SER A 31 15.15 -4.96 5.27
C SER A 31 15.68 -5.92 6.36
N ARG A 32 14.91 -6.18 7.42
CA ARG A 32 15.25 -7.20 8.42
C ARG A 32 15.10 -8.64 7.89
N PHE A 33 15.52 -8.85 6.65
CA PHE A 33 15.68 -10.19 6.12
C PHE A 33 17.06 -10.73 6.56
N VAL A 34 17.03 -11.78 7.34
CA VAL A 34 18.26 -12.55 7.61
C VAL A 34 18.60 -13.27 6.31
N TYR A 35 19.75 -12.96 5.74
CA TYR A 35 20.30 -13.69 4.61
C TYR A 35 20.71 -15.07 5.08
N LEU A 36 19.86 -16.06 4.91
CA LEU A 36 20.26 -17.47 4.95
C LEU A 36 20.68 -17.83 3.53
N ASP A 37 21.97 -17.94 3.30
CA ASP A 37 22.60 -18.30 2.02
C ASP A 37 21.81 -17.83 0.79
N SER A 38 22.12 -16.63 0.31
CA SER A 38 21.49 -16.10 -0.89
C SER A 38 21.95 -16.90 -2.10
N ILE A 39 21.22 -17.96 -2.42
CA ILE A 39 21.31 -18.53 -3.75
C ILE A 39 20.61 -17.54 -4.67
N VAL A 40 21.38 -16.61 -5.24
CA VAL A 40 20.93 -15.84 -6.40
C VAL A 40 20.73 -16.84 -7.52
N ILE A 41 19.51 -17.29 -7.69
CA ILE A 41 19.12 -18.08 -8.84
C ILE A 41 19.00 -17.09 -10.01
N THR A 42 20.14 -16.70 -10.58
CA THR A 42 20.11 -16.26 -11.96
C THR A 42 19.64 -17.48 -12.76
N ALA A 43 18.59 -17.30 -13.55
CA ALA A 43 17.82 -18.30 -14.29
C ALA A 43 18.61 -19.36 -15.08
N SER A 44 19.91 -19.29 -15.10
CA SER A 44 20.78 -20.16 -15.93
C SER A 44 21.50 -21.28 -15.19
N ARG A 45 21.31 -21.46 -13.85
CA ARG A 45 22.23 -22.36 -13.11
C ARG A 45 21.63 -23.55 -12.36
N SER A 46 20.30 -23.72 -12.24
CA SER A 46 19.77 -24.76 -11.35
C SER A 46 18.60 -25.60 -11.86
N GLY A 47 18.36 -25.71 -13.15
CA GLY A 47 17.22 -26.48 -13.66
C GLY A 47 15.83 -25.92 -13.28
N PHE A 48 15.79 -24.74 -12.69
CA PHE A 48 14.59 -24.02 -12.37
C PHE A 48 14.15 -23.23 -13.61
N ASP A 49 13.01 -23.58 -14.19
CA ASP A 49 12.46 -22.87 -15.34
C ASP A 49 11.91 -21.51 -14.89
N THR A 50 12.63 -20.44 -15.23
CA THR A 50 12.21 -19.07 -14.93
C THR A 50 10.89 -18.74 -15.60
N GLY A 51 10.59 -19.32 -16.74
CA GLY A 51 9.34 -19.13 -17.45
C GLY A 51 8.17 -19.70 -16.66
N GLU A 52 8.29 -20.92 -16.17
CA GLU A 52 7.26 -21.55 -15.32
C GLU A 52 7.03 -20.75 -14.02
N PHE A 53 8.10 -20.23 -13.41
CA PHE A 53 7.95 -19.41 -12.20
C PHE A 53 7.26 -18.07 -12.50
N VAL A 54 7.60 -17.40 -13.60
CA VAL A 54 6.93 -16.16 -14.02
C VAL A 54 5.45 -16.42 -14.32
N ASP A 55 5.13 -17.53 -14.96
CA ASP A 55 3.75 -17.92 -15.23
C ASP A 55 2.98 -18.22 -13.94
N MET A 56 3.63 -18.83 -12.95
CA MET A 56 3.04 -19.06 -11.62
C MET A 56 2.81 -17.74 -10.88
N VAL A 57 3.79 -16.82 -10.87
CA VAL A 57 3.62 -15.48 -10.28
C VAL A 57 2.50 -14.70 -10.96
N ARG A 58 2.36 -14.82 -12.26
CA ARG A 58 1.31 -14.19 -13.04
C ARG A 58 -0.07 -14.77 -12.75
N ALA A 59 -0.17 -16.09 -12.57
CA ALA A 59 -1.41 -16.78 -12.23
C ALA A 59 -1.79 -16.65 -10.76
N ASP A 60 -0.92 -16.10 -9.90
CA ASP A 60 -1.17 -16.01 -8.47
C ASP A 60 -2.37 -15.13 -8.15
N SER A 61 -3.28 -15.69 -7.37
CA SER A 61 -4.44 -14.99 -6.80
C SER A 61 -4.42 -14.91 -5.28
N SER A 62 -3.39 -15.48 -4.63
CA SER A 62 -3.35 -15.60 -3.17
C SER A 62 -3.26 -14.23 -2.48
N PHE A 63 -2.59 -13.26 -3.08
CA PHE A 63 -2.56 -11.89 -2.58
C PHE A 63 -3.95 -11.23 -2.58
N TYR A 64 -4.71 -11.38 -3.65
CA TYR A 64 -6.09 -10.91 -3.70
C TYR A 64 -6.99 -11.68 -2.72
N GLN A 65 -6.77 -13.00 -2.60
CA GLN A 65 -7.51 -13.84 -1.68
C GLN A 65 -7.29 -13.41 -0.22
N ALA A 66 -6.08 -12.97 0.17
CA ALA A 66 -5.81 -12.45 1.50
C ALA A 66 -6.71 -11.26 1.85
N PHE A 67 -6.91 -10.32 0.92
CA PHE A 67 -7.85 -9.20 1.12
C PHE A 67 -9.32 -9.66 1.12
N ARG A 68 -9.66 -10.75 0.44
CA ARG A 68 -10.99 -11.35 0.55
C ARG A 68 -11.20 -11.98 1.92
N ASN A 69 -10.20 -12.70 2.43
CA ASN A 69 -10.25 -13.35 3.75
C ASN A 69 -10.49 -12.34 4.87
N LEU A 70 -9.94 -11.12 4.75
CA LEU A 70 -10.19 -10.02 5.67
C LEU A 70 -11.69 -9.76 5.93
N ARG A 71 -12.55 -10.08 4.96
CA ARG A 71 -14.00 -9.89 5.04
C ARG A 71 -14.70 -10.91 5.96
N PHE A 72 -14.00 -11.96 6.32
CA PHE A 72 -14.51 -13.07 7.13
C PHE A 72 -13.80 -13.21 8.47
N ALA A 73 -12.87 -12.34 8.78
CA ALA A 73 -12.10 -12.35 10.02
C ALA A 73 -12.60 -11.28 11.00
N ASP A 74 -12.56 -11.60 12.28
CA ASP A 74 -12.66 -10.64 13.34
C ASP A 74 -11.27 -10.01 13.54
N TYR A 75 -11.20 -8.69 13.66
CA TYR A 75 -9.94 -7.98 13.91
C TYR A 75 -10.16 -6.59 14.47
N ASP A 76 -9.17 -6.11 15.20
CA ASP A 76 -9.01 -4.69 15.52
C ASP A 76 -8.05 -4.05 14.52
N SER A 77 -8.23 -2.77 14.22
CA SER A 77 -7.27 -2.05 13.37
C SER A 77 -6.99 -0.64 13.87
N GLU A 78 -5.71 -0.25 13.75
CA GLU A 78 -5.25 1.13 13.89
C GLU A 78 -5.07 1.72 12.48
N ASN A 79 -5.70 2.86 12.24
CA ASN A 79 -5.76 3.48 10.93
C ASN A 79 -5.27 4.92 11.02
N ASP A 80 -4.28 5.30 10.22
CA ASP A 80 -3.76 6.66 10.11
C ASP A 80 -3.74 7.10 8.66
N ILE A 81 -4.38 8.23 8.35
CA ILE A 81 -4.44 8.77 6.99
C ILE A 81 -4.12 10.26 7.03
N THR A 82 -3.13 10.69 6.27
CA THR A 82 -2.69 12.08 6.20
C THR A 82 -2.69 12.58 4.76
N PHE A 83 -3.27 13.74 4.55
CA PHE A 83 -3.29 14.46 3.28
C PHE A 83 -2.39 15.68 3.33
N TYR A 84 -1.64 15.91 2.26
CA TYR A 84 -0.71 17.01 2.15
C TYR A 84 -1.14 18.04 1.10
N ASN A 85 -0.88 19.30 1.39
CA ASN A 85 -1.07 20.38 0.43
C ASN A 85 0.12 20.49 -0.54
N LYS A 86 0.10 21.49 -1.45
CA LYS A 86 1.18 21.69 -2.42
C LYS A 86 2.52 22.10 -1.80
N LYS A 87 2.52 22.57 -0.55
CA LYS A 87 3.72 22.93 0.21
C LYS A 87 4.24 21.79 1.08
N ASN A 88 3.66 20.60 0.94
CA ASN A 88 3.96 19.43 1.76
C ASN A 88 3.63 19.61 3.25
N GLU A 89 2.65 20.48 3.56
CA GLU A 89 2.11 20.67 4.90
C GLU A 89 0.84 19.82 5.05
N ILE A 90 0.54 19.35 6.27
CA ILE A 90 -0.67 18.57 6.56
C ILE A 90 -1.90 19.42 6.31
N ALA A 91 -2.76 19.00 5.40
CA ALA A 91 -4.01 19.66 5.04
C ALA A 91 -5.22 19.03 5.75
N ALA A 92 -5.15 17.75 6.03
CA ALA A 92 -6.14 16.99 6.79
C ALA A 92 -5.51 15.69 7.27
N ALA A 93 -5.98 15.19 8.41
CA ALA A 93 -5.63 13.87 8.88
C ALA A 93 -6.85 13.18 9.51
N TYR A 94 -6.80 11.87 9.54
CA TYR A 94 -7.76 10.98 10.16
C TYR A 94 -7.00 9.87 10.85
N SER A 95 -7.26 9.64 12.12
CA SER A 95 -6.82 8.45 12.82
C SER A 95 -8.00 7.77 13.51
N SER A 96 -7.99 6.47 13.57
CA SER A 96 -9.03 5.71 14.23
C SER A 96 -8.57 4.34 14.69
N THR A 97 -9.19 3.85 15.74
CA THR A 97 -9.19 2.45 16.12
C THR A 97 -10.56 1.86 15.78
N THR A 98 -10.58 0.77 15.02
CA THR A 98 -11.84 0.12 14.63
C THR A 98 -11.82 -1.35 14.98
N ARG A 99 -12.99 -1.93 15.18
CA ARG A 99 -13.19 -3.36 15.46
C ARG A 99 -14.19 -3.95 14.48
N GLN A 100 -13.73 -4.89 13.65
CA GLN A 100 -14.60 -5.69 12.82
C GLN A 100 -15.03 -6.95 13.56
N LYS A 101 -16.33 -7.26 13.49
CA LYS A 101 -16.90 -8.50 13.96
C LYS A 101 -17.66 -9.19 12.84
N THR A 102 -17.54 -10.50 12.80
CA THR A 102 -18.25 -11.33 11.83
C THR A 102 -19.29 -12.19 12.55
N ARG A 103 -20.37 -12.50 11.84
CA ARG A 103 -21.40 -13.42 12.32
C ARG A 103 -21.99 -14.25 11.19
N SER A 104 -22.32 -15.50 11.47
CA SER A 104 -23.06 -16.33 10.54
C SER A 104 -24.52 -15.91 10.48
N LYS A 105 -25.07 -15.75 9.28
CA LYS A 105 -26.46 -15.45 9.01
C LYS A 105 -27.00 -16.46 7.97
N GLY A 106 -27.50 -17.57 8.43
CA GLY A 106 -27.88 -18.69 7.56
C GLY A 106 -26.66 -19.29 6.86
N LYS A 107 -26.59 -19.17 5.54
CA LYS A 107 -25.46 -19.65 4.72
C LYS A 107 -24.38 -18.58 4.45
N GLU A 108 -24.62 -17.35 4.90
CA GLU A 108 -23.74 -16.21 4.66
C GLU A 108 -22.99 -15.80 5.93
N THR A 109 -21.82 -15.22 5.76
CA THR A 109 -21.10 -14.53 6.82
C THR A 109 -21.23 -13.03 6.60
N CYS A 110 -21.77 -12.35 7.59
CA CYS A 110 -21.92 -10.90 7.58
C CYS A 110 -20.89 -10.27 8.51
N ARG A 111 -20.49 -9.04 8.23
CA ARG A 111 -19.59 -8.27 9.08
C ARG A 111 -20.18 -6.93 9.44
N THR A 112 -19.80 -6.44 10.59
CA THR A 112 -20.04 -5.09 11.09
C THR A 112 -18.72 -4.50 11.55
N MET A 113 -18.64 -3.18 11.62
CA MET A 113 -17.44 -2.50 12.11
C MET A 113 -17.84 -1.38 13.07
N ASP A 114 -17.25 -1.39 14.25
CA ASP A 114 -17.39 -0.35 15.26
C ASP A 114 -16.15 0.56 15.20
N ILE A 115 -16.36 1.87 15.26
CA ILE A 115 -15.30 2.84 15.49
C ILE A 115 -15.18 2.98 17.01
N LEU A 116 -14.04 2.57 17.57
CA LEU A 116 -13.78 2.65 19.01
C LEU A 116 -13.26 4.04 19.38
N GLU A 117 -12.37 4.57 18.56
CA GLU A 117 -11.78 5.91 18.72
C GLU A 117 -11.63 6.54 17.34
N GLU A 118 -11.78 7.86 17.29
CA GLU A 118 -11.64 8.63 16.05
C GLU A 118 -11.11 10.03 16.34
N GLU A 119 -10.10 10.46 15.58
CA GLU A 119 -9.62 11.82 15.58
C GLU A 119 -9.56 12.35 14.13
N ILE A 120 -10.08 13.55 13.92
CA ILE A 120 -10.12 14.19 12.61
C ILE A 120 -9.52 15.58 12.72
N THR A 121 -8.54 15.87 11.88
CA THR A 121 -7.98 17.22 11.77
C THR A 121 -8.14 17.76 10.35
N GLY A 122 -8.28 19.09 10.24
CA GLY A 122 -8.45 19.76 8.97
C GLY A 122 -9.78 19.41 8.25
N LYS A 123 -9.77 19.51 6.93
CA LYS A 123 -10.98 19.28 6.10
C LYS A 123 -10.97 17.87 5.48
N TYR A 124 -11.01 16.84 6.30
CA TYR A 124 -10.98 15.45 5.84
C TYR A 124 -12.27 15.05 5.10
N TYR A 125 -13.44 15.38 5.64
CA TYR A 125 -14.75 15.16 5.04
C TYR A 125 -15.36 16.43 4.43
N LYS A 126 -16.34 16.23 3.55
CA LYS A 126 -17.32 17.23 3.12
C LYS A 126 -18.53 17.19 4.07
N ARG A 127 -19.53 18.05 3.79
CA ARG A 127 -20.82 18.04 4.50
C ARG A 127 -21.43 16.63 4.50
N LYS A 128 -22.06 16.21 5.60
CA LYS A 128 -22.66 14.89 5.82
C LYS A 128 -21.63 13.73 5.71
N ARG A 129 -20.44 13.90 6.24
CA ARG A 129 -19.33 12.90 6.24
C ARG A 129 -18.99 12.32 4.86
N LYS A 130 -19.34 12.95 3.77
CA LYS A 130 -18.96 12.45 2.45
C LYS A 130 -17.45 12.57 2.24
N PRO A 131 -16.77 11.54 1.73
CA PRO A 131 -15.33 11.59 1.45
C PRO A 131 -14.96 12.81 0.61
N ARG A 132 -13.96 13.57 1.07
CA ARG A 132 -13.46 14.74 0.35
C ARG A 132 -12.42 14.33 -0.68
N TYR A 133 -11.57 13.40 -0.29
CA TYR A 133 -10.43 12.95 -1.05
C TYR A 133 -10.71 11.62 -1.75
N TYR A 134 -10.02 11.41 -2.86
CA TYR A 134 -10.14 10.18 -3.62
C TYR A 134 -9.59 8.97 -2.84
N THR A 135 -8.44 9.15 -2.17
CA THR A 135 -7.83 8.11 -1.32
C THR A 135 -8.74 7.76 -0.15
N THR A 136 -9.41 8.72 0.50
CA THR A 136 -10.42 8.43 1.53
C THR A 136 -11.52 7.52 0.99
N LYS A 137 -12.08 7.86 -0.18
CA LYS A 137 -13.13 7.04 -0.79
C LYS A 137 -12.65 5.62 -1.12
N MET A 138 -11.40 5.47 -1.53
CA MET A 138 -10.80 4.16 -1.78
C MET A 138 -10.60 3.38 -0.49
N TYR A 139 -10.04 4.02 0.54
CA TYR A 139 -9.81 3.44 1.85
C TYR A 139 -11.11 2.94 2.50
N GLU A 140 -12.14 3.80 2.60
CA GLU A 140 -13.42 3.44 3.20
C GLU A 140 -14.06 2.23 2.49
N ARG A 141 -14.00 2.21 1.17
CA ARG A 141 -14.56 1.10 0.39
C ARG A 141 -13.84 -0.24 0.60
N LEU A 142 -12.54 -0.22 0.87
CA LEU A 142 -11.74 -1.43 1.03
C LEU A 142 -11.72 -1.92 2.47
N PHE A 143 -11.61 -1.01 3.41
CA PHE A 143 -11.29 -1.33 4.80
C PHE A 143 -12.35 -0.90 5.80
N PHE A 144 -13.37 -0.16 5.38
CA PHE A 144 -14.39 0.33 6.28
C PHE A 144 -15.75 -0.29 5.94
N THR A 145 -16.55 -0.54 6.98
CA THR A 145 -17.90 -1.10 6.84
C THR A 145 -18.86 -0.23 7.63
N GLU A 146 -19.73 0.55 6.94
CA GLU A 146 -20.66 1.50 7.59
C GLU A 146 -21.86 0.80 8.26
N GLU A 147 -22.32 -0.31 7.66
CA GLU A 147 -23.48 -1.07 8.10
C GLU A 147 -23.17 -2.57 8.08
N GLU A 148 -24.14 -3.41 8.43
CA GLU A 148 -23.98 -4.85 8.25
C GLU A 148 -23.87 -5.21 6.77
N VAL A 149 -22.76 -5.83 6.37
CA VAL A 149 -22.49 -6.25 5.00
C VAL A 149 -22.26 -7.74 4.95
N CYS A 150 -23.09 -8.45 4.17
CA CYS A 150 -22.99 -9.90 3.92
C CYS A 150 -22.34 -10.20 2.56
N GLU A 151 -21.79 -9.22 1.90
CA GLU A 151 -21.16 -9.38 0.59
C GLU A 151 -19.71 -9.83 0.71
N THR A 152 -19.36 -10.88 -0.01
CA THR A 152 -18.01 -11.50 0.01
C THR A 152 -17.06 -10.94 -1.04
N ARG A 153 -17.57 -10.13 -1.98
CA ARG A 153 -16.75 -9.56 -3.05
C ARG A 153 -16.07 -8.28 -2.58
N ILE A 154 -14.78 -8.17 -2.85
CA ILE A 154 -14.13 -6.86 -2.83
C ILE A 154 -14.76 -6.11 -4.01
N SER A 155 -15.67 -5.19 -3.71
CA SER A 155 -16.22 -4.35 -4.74
C SER A 155 -15.13 -3.40 -5.23
N THR A 156 -14.30 -3.88 -6.18
CA THR A 156 -13.68 -2.93 -7.10
C THR A 156 -14.83 -2.17 -7.76
N PRO A 157 -14.72 -0.86 -8.01
CA PRO A 157 -15.75 -0.16 -8.78
C PRO A 157 -15.96 -0.96 -10.06
N SER A 158 -17.16 -1.53 -10.24
CA SER A 158 -17.50 -2.11 -11.51
C SER A 158 -17.34 -1.00 -12.55
N GLU A 159 -16.90 -1.34 -13.74
CA GLU A 159 -16.81 -0.39 -14.85
C GLU A 159 -18.19 0.23 -15.10
N ASP A 160 -19.25 -0.50 -14.75
CA ASP A 160 -20.65 -0.13 -14.87
C ASP A 160 -21.12 0.95 -13.88
N GLU A 161 -20.47 1.09 -12.72
CA GLU A 161 -20.75 2.15 -11.74
C GLU A 161 -19.99 3.45 -12.04
N ALA A 162 -19.04 3.42 -12.95
CA ALA A 162 -18.21 4.57 -13.30
C ALA A 162 -18.90 5.40 -14.38
N ASP A 163 -19.63 6.44 -13.97
CA ASP A 163 -20.22 7.38 -14.89
C ASP A 163 -19.14 8.15 -15.68
N GLY A 164 -19.04 7.84 -16.95
CA GLY A 164 -18.10 8.46 -17.87
C GLY A 164 -16.74 7.78 -18.05
N ARG A 165 -16.11 8.08 -19.18
CA ARG A 165 -14.85 7.47 -19.65
C ARG A 165 -13.68 7.65 -18.68
N ILE A 166 -13.53 8.83 -18.09
CA ILE A 166 -12.44 9.13 -17.16
C ILE A 166 -12.62 8.34 -15.85
N ALA A 167 -13.85 8.21 -15.35
CA ALA A 167 -14.13 7.45 -14.14
C ALA A 167 -13.79 5.96 -14.34
N ARG A 168 -14.06 5.40 -15.52
CA ARG A 168 -13.64 4.03 -15.89
C ARG A 168 -12.11 3.87 -15.88
N TYR A 169 -11.37 4.81 -16.46
CA TYR A 169 -9.91 4.75 -16.45
C TYR A 169 -9.34 4.81 -15.02
N VAL A 170 -9.93 5.64 -14.18
CA VAL A 170 -9.54 5.71 -12.76
C VAL A 170 -9.85 4.39 -12.04
N ALA A 171 -10.99 3.74 -12.34
CA ALA A 171 -11.30 2.42 -11.81
C ALA A 171 -10.29 1.36 -12.26
N GLN A 172 -9.90 1.37 -13.53
CA GLN A 172 -8.86 0.48 -14.05
C GLN A 172 -7.49 0.71 -13.37
N LEU A 173 -7.10 1.96 -13.13
CA LEU A 173 -5.85 2.26 -12.43
C LEU A 173 -5.83 1.72 -11.00
N LYS A 174 -7.00 1.62 -10.34
CA LYS A 174 -7.11 1.00 -9.02
C LYS A 174 -6.78 -0.49 -9.02
N LYS A 175 -7.00 -1.20 -10.13
CA LYS A 175 -6.62 -2.62 -10.26
C LYS A 175 -5.12 -2.82 -10.04
N LEU A 176 -4.30 -1.84 -10.38
CA LEU A 176 -2.86 -1.90 -10.15
C LEU A 176 -2.49 -2.01 -8.66
N ILE A 177 -3.37 -1.61 -7.75
CA ILE A 177 -3.13 -1.74 -6.31
C ILE A 177 -3.11 -3.22 -5.90
N PHE A 178 -3.97 -4.04 -6.50
CA PHE A 178 -4.04 -5.47 -6.16
C PHE A 178 -3.19 -6.34 -7.09
N GLN A 179 -3.07 -5.92 -8.34
CA GLN A 179 -2.40 -6.69 -9.40
C GLN A 179 -1.38 -5.81 -10.15
N PRO A 180 -0.32 -5.32 -9.46
CA PRO A 180 0.73 -4.57 -10.12
C PRO A 180 1.44 -5.47 -11.13
N GLY A 181 1.46 -5.06 -12.39
CA GLY A 181 2.05 -5.84 -13.48
C GLY A 181 1.05 -6.42 -14.46
N GLU A 182 -0.23 -6.43 -14.12
CA GLU A 182 -1.30 -6.81 -15.03
C GLU A 182 -1.68 -5.67 -15.98
N LYS A 183 -2.22 -6.04 -17.14
CA LYS A 183 -2.71 -5.08 -18.12
C LYS A 183 -3.96 -4.39 -17.61
N VAL A 184 -3.99 -3.06 -17.65
CA VAL A 184 -5.19 -2.26 -17.39
C VAL A 184 -5.74 -1.68 -18.68
N ASP A 185 -7.05 -1.50 -18.77
CA ASP A 185 -7.70 -0.91 -19.94
C ASP A 185 -7.74 0.63 -19.83
N VAL A 186 -6.55 1.23 -19.92
CA VAL A 186 -6.36 2.68 -19.93
C VAL A 186 -5.52 3.06 -21.14
N PRO A 187 -6.00 3.93 -22.03
CA PRO A 187 -5.25 4.37 -23.20
C PRO A 187 -3.87 4.90 -22.81
N ILE A 188 -2.86 4.61 -23.64
CA ILE A 188 -1.45 5.04 -23.45
C ILE A 188 -0.75 4.33 -22.29
N ILE A 189 -1.46 4.00 -21.22
CA ILE A 189 -0.88 3.41 -20.00
C ILE A 189 -1.01 1.88 -20.02
N GLY A 190 -2.12 1.33 -20.47
CA GLY A 190 -2.49 -0.08 -20.30
C GLY A 190 -1.44 -1.08 -20.79
N GLY A 191 -0.87 -0.86 -21.96
CA GLY A 191 0.21 -1.71 -22.45
C GLY A 191 1.54 -1.57 -21.68
N LYS A 192 1.69 -0.51 -20.87
CA LYS A 192 2.91 -0.25 -20.08
C LYS A 192 2.84 -0.86 -18.68
N THR A 193 1.66 -1.31 -18.25
CA THR A 193 1.48 -1.98 -16.96
C THR A 193 1.73 -3.49 -17.06
N ALA A 194 1.57 -4.08 -18.24
CA ALA A 194 1.67 -5.50 -18.49
C ALA A 194 3.14 -5.98 -18.52
N ILE A 195 3.80 -5.97 -17.37
CA ILE A 195 5.26 -6.22 -17.26
C ILE A 195 5.68 -7.60 -17.77
N PHE A 196 4.78 -8.58 -17.74
CA PHE A 196 5.05 -9.94 -18.18
C PHE A 196 4.85 -10.14 -19.71
N GLU A 197 4.31 -9.14 -20.41
CA GLU A 197 4.21 -9.21 -21.86
C GLU A 197 5.57 -8.99 -22.53
N LYS A 198 5.86 -9.73 -23.61
CA LYS A 198 7.13 -9.68 -24.35
C LYS A 198 7.56 -8.25 -24.72
N LYS A 199 6.60 -7.37 -25.05
CA LYS A 199 6.86 -5.97 -25.39
C LYS A 199 7.41 -5.16 -24.23
N MET A 200 7.05 -5.53 -23.00
CA MET A 200 7.45 -4.82 -21.77
C MET A 200 8.67 -5.49 -21.12
N ALA A 201 8.84 -6.78 -21.24
CA ALA A 201 9.93 -7.54 -20.62
C ALA A 201 11.32 -6.96 -20.89
N LYS A 202 11.55 -6.37 -22.06
CA LYS A 202 12.83 -5.73 -22.42
C LYS A 202 13.22 -4.54 -21.53
N TYR A 203 12.28 -3.95 -20.81
CA TYR A 203 12.51 -2.79 -19.93
C TYR A 203 12.82 -3.19 -18.49
N TYR A 204 12.69 -4.47 -18.15
CA TYR A 204 12.77 -4.96 -16.79
C TYR A 204 13.85 -6.02 -16.60
N ASP A 205 14.44 -6.02 -15.41
CA ASP A 205 15.21 -7.11 -14.86
C ASP A 205 14.32 -7.89 -13.90
N TYR A 206 14.37 -9.22 -13.98
CA TYR A 206 13.63 -10.13 -13.13
C TYR A 206 14.62 -10.95 -12.32
N SER A 207 14.39 -11.06 -11.02
CA SER A 207 15.21 -11.91 -10.17
C SER A 207 14.36 -12.69 -9.16
N ILE A 208 14.86 -13.84 -8.77
CA ILE A 208 14.28 -14.67 -7.73
C ILE A 208 15.39 -14.96 -6.75
N GLU A 209 15.14 -14.69 -5.47
CA GLU A 209 16.04 -14.95 -4.38
C GLU A 209 15.36 -15.82 -3.33
N SER A 210 16.14 -16.67 -2.66
CA SER A 210 15.67 -17.40 -1.50
C SER A 210 16.14 -16.66 -0.23
N LYS A 211 15.19 -16.32 0.64
CA LYS A 211 15.46 -15.59 1.88
C LYS A 211 14.66 -16.17 3.05
N ALA A 212 15.06 -15.80 4.28
CA ALA A 212 14.17 -15.92 5.42
C ALA A 212 13.30 -14.66 5.50
N TYR A 213 12.03 -14.84 5.74
CA TYR A 213 11.06 -13.82 6.10
C TYR A 213 10.82 -13.90 7.60
N GLN A 214 10.17 -12.92 8.19
CA GLN A 214 9.88 -12.84 9.62
C GLN A 214 9.74 -14.21 10.32
N ASN A 215 10.37 -14.36 11.50
CA ASN A 215 10.41 -15.61 12.26
C ASN A 215 11.03 -16.80 11.49
N ASP A 216 12.07 -16.54 10.69
CA ASP A 216 12.82 -17.55 9.93
C ASP A 216 11.99 -18.35 8.90
N MET A 217 10.83 -17.84 8.50
CA MET A 217 10.04 -18.47 7.46
C MET A 217 10.79 -18.41 6.12
N ALA A 218 11.09 -19.57 5.54
CA ALA A 218 11.75 -19.63 4.25
C ALA A 218 10.82 -19.14 3.14
N CYS A 219 11.23 -18.12 2.37
CA CYS A 219 10.46 -17.55 1.26
C CYS A 219 11.29 -17.47 -0.03
N TYR A 220 10.58 -17.38 -1.14
CA TYR A 220 11.10 -16.87 -2.40
C TYR A 220 10.71 -15.40 -2.52
N VAL A 221 11.66 -14.58 -2.94
CA VAL A 221 11.42 -13.17 -3.25
C VAL A 221 11.56 -12.96 -4.73
N PHE A 222 10.46 -12.69 -5.39
CA PHE A 222 10.43 -12.33 -6.80
C PHE A 222 10.49 -10.82 -6.94
N ARG A 223 11.50 -10.33 -7.67
CA ARG A 223 11.69 -8.90 -7.94
C ARG A 223 11.59 -8.59 -9.41
N VAL A 224 11.01 -7.45 -9.68
CA VAL A 224 10.98 -6.81 -10.99
C VAL A 224 11.42 -5.38 -10.83
N ASP A 225 12.50 -5.01 -11.48
CA ASP A 225 13.06 -3.67 -11.47
C ASP A 225 13.18 -3.13 -12.90
N VAL A 226 12.95 -1.83 -13.06
CA VAL A 226 13.26 -1.17 -14.34
C VAL A 226 14.76 -1.17 -14.53
N LYS A 227 15.24 -1.62 -15.70
CA LYS A 227 16.65 -1.61 -16.05
C LYS A 227 17.26 -0.22 -15.94
N PRO A 228 18.53 -0.09 -15.49
CA PRO A 228 19.17 1.20 -15.23
C PRO A 228 19.08 2.17 -16.41
N GLU A 229 19.23 1.69 -17.65
CA GLU A 229 19.16 2.52 -18.85
C GLU A 229 17.78 3.12 -19.15
N PHE A 230 16.72 2.65 -18.43
CA PHE A 230 15.35 3.14 -18.61
C PHE A 230 14.80 3.86 -17.36
N LYS A 231 15.55 3.89 -16.23
CA LYS A 231 15.06 4.48 -14.96
C LYS A 231 14.75 5.97 -15.06
N ASP A 232 15.56 6.74 -15.75
CA ASP A 232 15.53 8.22 -15.76
C ASP A 232 14.86 8.83 -17.00
N ARG A 233 14.24 8.01 -17.84
CA ARG A 233 13.60 8.53 -19.05
C ARG A 233 12.25 9.15 -18.72
N LYS A 234 12.13 10.48 -18.89
CA LYS A 234 10.89 11.27 -18.80
C LYS A 234 9.76 10.77 -19.71
N GLU A 235 10.05 9.88 -20.64
CA GLU A 235 9.12 9.42 -21.67
C GLU A 235 8.09 8.38 -21.18
N GLY A 236 8.06 8.06 -19.87
CA GLY A 236 7.02 7.20 -19.29
C GLY A 236 6.86 5.85 -19.98
N LYS A 237 7.97 5.18 -20.33
CA LYS A 237 7.95 3.87 -21.00
C LYS A 237 7.45 2.75 -20.11
N THR A 238 7.63 2.89 -18.80
CA THR A 238 7.23 1.93 -17.79
C THR A 238 6.29 2.57 -16.79
N VAL A 239 5.34 1.81 -16.28
CA VAL A 239 4.43 2.23 -15.19
C VAL A 239 4.84 1.58 -13.88
N VAL A 240 5.07 0.28 -13.85
CA VAL A 240 5.65 -0.40 -12.70
C VAL A 240 7.12 -0.02 -12.61
N LYS A 241 7.53 0.59 -11.49
CA LYS A 241 8.92 1.01 -11.26
C LYS A 241 9.71 -0.04 -10.51
N SER A 242 9.08 -0.69 -9.56
CA SER A 242 9.58 -1.85 -8.85
C SER A 242 8.42 -2.70 -8.37
N LEU A 243 8.64 -3.99 -8.27
CA LEU A 243 7.72 -4.95 -7.68
C LEU A 243 8.55 -6.00 -6.94
N GLU A 244 8.24 -6.23 -5.68
CA GLU A 244 8.83 -7.26 -4.86
C GLU A 244 7.70 -8.06 -4.22
N THR A 245 7.63 -9.35 -4.50
CA THR A 245 6.62 -10.25 -3.96
C THR A 245 7.28 -11.39 -3.23
N PHE A 246 6.85 -11.62 -2.00
CA PHE A 246 7.36 -12.65 -1.10
C PHE A 246 6.39 -13.83 -1.12
N PHE A 247 6.90 -15.01 -1.44
CA PHE A 247 6.14 -16.26 -1.50
C PHE A 247 6.63 -17.22 -0.43
N GLU A 248 5.73 -17.78 0.38
CA GLU A 248 6.08 -18.88 1.27
C GLU A 248 6.56 -20.08 0.45
N LYS A 249 7.73 -20.66 0.78
CA LYS A 249 8.30 -21.78 0.01
C LYS A 249 7.44 -23.04 -0.01
N LYS A 250 6.70 -23.29 1.06
CA LYS A 250 5.90 -24.51 1.17
C LYS A 250 4.63 -24.46 0.34
N THR A 251 3.93 -23.33 0.35
CA THR A 251 2.59 -23.20 -0.22
C THR A 251 2.55 -22.37 -1.49
N PHE A 252 3.62 -21.61 -1.77
CA PHE A 252 3.70 -20.59 -2.82
C PHE A 252 2.64 -19.47 -2.69
N GLN A 253 2.03 -19.34 -1.52
CA GLN A 253 1.13 -18.21 -1.27
C GLN A 253 1.93 -16.94 -1.01
N VAL A 254 1.40 -15.81 -1.44
CA VAL A 254 2.01 -14.51 -1.15
C VAL A 254 1.89 -14.21 0.34
N ILE A 255 3.00 -13.82 0.94
CA ILE A 255 3.12 -13.43 2.35
C ILE A 255 3.45 -11.94 2.53
N GLY A 256 3.74 -11.25 1.44
CA GLY A 256 3.96 -9.81 1.42
C GLY A 256 4.23 -9.31 0.00
N ARG A 257 3.99 -8.01 -0.20
CA ARG A 257 4.25 -7.36 -1.50
C ARG A 257 4.59 -5.90 -1.31
N ASN A 258 5.71 -5.48 -1.92
CA ASN A 258 6.13 -4.10 -2.02
C ASN A 258 6.13 -3.70 -3.48
N TYR A 259 5.62 -2.53 -3.83
CA TYR A 259 5.69 -2.07 -5.21
C TYR A 259 5.62 -0.54 -5.31
N ARG A 260 6.14 -0.03 -6.41
CA ARG A 260 5.94 1.34 -6.84
C ARG A 260 5.44 1.38 -8.28
N VAL A 261 4.35 2.09 -8.48
CA VAL A 261 3.79 2.38 -9.79
C VAL A 261 3.75 3.88 -10.01
N ALA A 262 4.31 4.37 -11.11
CA ALA A 262 4.33 5.79 -11.39
C ALA A 262 4.21 6.07 -12.89
N TYR A 263 3.48 7.11 -13.22
CA TYR A 263 3.34 7.61 -14.57
C TYR A 263 3.14 9.12 -14.55
N TYR A 264 3.85 9.81 -15.43
CA TYR A 264 3.74 11.24 -15.61
C TYR A 264 3.45 11.54 -17.08
N GLY A 265 2.25 12.03 -17.37
CA GLY A 265 1.80 12.28 -18.72
C GLY A 265 0.78 13.42 -18.80
N ALA A 266 0.29 13.69 -20.00
CA ALA A 266 -0.61 14.82 -20.22
C ALA A 266 -1.98 14.69 -19.53
N LEU A 267 -2.50 13.47 -19.40
CA LEU A 267 -3.83 13.19 -18.85
C LEU A 267 -3.80 12.73 -17.40
N PHE A 268 -2.79 11.94 -17.03
CA PHE A 268 -2.69 11.34 -15.70
C PHE A 268 -1.27 11.50 -15.19
N ASP A 269 -1.13 11.99 -13.96
CA ASP A 269 0.09 11.91 -13.19
C ASP A 269 -0.24 11.12 -11.93
N PHE A 270 0.53 10.09 -11.64
CA PHE A 270 0.46 9.38 -10.37
C PHE A 270 1.82 8.78 -10.00
N ASP A 271 2.04 8.67 -8.71
CA ASP A 271 3.16 7.95 -8.11
C ASP A 271 2.65 7.33 -6.82
N VAL A 272 2.65 6.01 -6.77
CA VAL A 272 2.11 5.24 -5.66
C VAL A 272 3.13 4.21 -5.24
N THR A 273 3.53 4.28 -3.99
CA THR A 273 4.27 3.22 -3.31
C THR A 273 3.34 2.52 -2.34
N MET A 274 3.37 1.21 -2.34
CA MET A 274 2.57 0.41 -1.43
C MET A 274 3.39 -0.74 -0.86
N ARG A 275 3.22 -1.00 0.43
CA ARG A 275 3.81 -2.13 1.14
C ARG A 275 2.71 -2.86 1.87
N VAL A 276 2.63 -4.16 1.67
CA VAL A 276 1.65 -5.01 2.33
C VAL A 276 2.37 -6.19 2.95
N LYS A 277 2.14 -6.38 4.24
CA LYS A 277 2.56 -7.57 4.97
C LYS A 277 1.32 -8.39 5.29
N LEU A 278 1.42 -9.68 5.08
CA LEU A 278 0.36 -10.64 5.44
C LEU A 278 0.81 -11.46 6.65
N THR A 279 -0.14 -11.82 7.48
CA THR A 279 0.03 -12.78 8.56
C THR A 279 -0.81 -14.01 8.30
N LYS A 280 -0.44 -15.14 8.89
CA LYS A 280 -1.19 -16.39 8.78
C LYS A 280 -2.08 -16.54 10.01
N LEU A 281 -3.38 -16.63 9.77
CA LEU A 281 -4.39 -17.01 10.75
C LEU A 281 -4.98 -18.35 10.32
N ASP A 282 -4.79 -19.38 11.13
CA ASP A 282 -5.08 -20.77 10.77
C ASP A 282 -4.40 -21.16 9.45
N ASP A 283 -5.15 -21.51 8.42
CA ASP A 283 -4.63 -21.87 7.09
C ASP A 283 -4.76 -20.75 6.04
N GLN A 284 -5.11 -19.54 6.46
CA GLN A 284 -5.34 -18.41 5.57
C GLN A 284 -4.35 -17.26 5.82
N TYR A 285 -3.95 -16.57 4.76
CA TYR A 285 -3.24 -15.32 4.88
C TYR A 285 -4.21 -14.15 4.87
N LEU A 286 -3.92 -13.16 5.74
CA LEU A 286 -4.67 -11.91 5.88
C LEU A 286 -3.71 -10.73 5.96
N PRO A 287 -4.10 -9.52 5.54
CA PRO A 287 -3.29 -8.31 5.72
C PRO A 287 -3.05 -8.05 7.22
N GLU A 288 -1.80 -7.91 7.62
CA GLU A 288 -1.39 -7.50 8.97
C GLU A 288 -1.01 -6.01 8.99
N PHE A 289 -0.33 -5.58 7.93
CA PHE A 289 0.13 -4.21 7.82
C PHE A 289 0.04 -3.73 6.37
N ILE A 290 -0.47 -2.54 6.18
CA ILE A 290 -0.56 -1.87 4.89
C ILE A 290 -0.01 -0.47 5.04
N GLU A 291 0.93 -0.09 4.19
CA GLU A 291 1.46 1.25 4.06
C GLU A 291 1.26 1.73 2.62
N TYR A 292 0.78 2.93 2.47
CA TYR A 292 0.52 3.59 1.21
C TYR A 292 1.09 5.01 1.21
N ASP A 293 1.84 5.38 0.18
CA ASP A 293 2.23 6.75 -0.13
C ASP A 293 1.87 7.03 -1.58
N GLY A 294 0.90 7.90 -1.79
CA GLY A 294 0.31 8.11 -3.10
C GLY A 294 0.13 9.56 -3.49
N PHE A 295 0.54 9.85 -4.70
CA PHE A 295 0.28 11.10 -5.40
C PHE A 295 -0.61 10.85 -6.61
N TRP A 296 -1.66 11.65 -6.75
CA TRP A 296 -2.59 11.58 -7.88
C TRP A 296 -2.91 12.97 -8.44
N LYS A 297 -2.86 13.08 -9.75
CA LYS A 297 -3.42 14.19 -10.50
C LYS A 297 -4.13 13.63 -11.73
N VAL A 298 -5.44 13.58 -11.67
CA VAL A 298 -6.30 13.07 -12.74
C VAL A 298 -7.23 14.18 -13.22
N PRO A 299 -7.67 14.17 -14.49
CA PRO A 299 -8.63 15.14 -14.99
C PRO A 299 -9.87 15.18 -14.09
N THR A 300 -10.45 16.36 -13.93
CA THR A 300 -11.65 16.61 -13.11
C THR A 300 -11.47 16.47 -11.59
N GLN A 301 -10.35 16.00 -11.10
CA GLN A 301 -10.04 15.88 -9.67
C GLN A 301 -8.94 16.86 -9.25
N LYS A 302 -9.00 17.32 -7.99
CA LYS A 302 -7.89 18.09 -7.43
C LYS A 302 -6.69 17.18 -7.24
N ARG A 303 -5.48 17.74 -7.46
CA ARG A 303 -4.24 17.07 -7.06
C ARG A 303 -4.33 16.63 -5.60
N GLU A 304 -3.95 15.40 -5.35
CA GLU A 304 -3.97 14.77 -4.05
C GLU A 304 -2.64 14.11 -3.76
N GLN A 305 -2.17 14.26 -2.54
CA GLN A 305 -1.04 13.52 -1.98
C GLN A 305 -1.47 13.02 -0.63
N ALA A 306 -1.39 11.71 -0.43
CA ALA A 306 -1.85 11.06 0.78
C ALA A 306 -0.89 9.97 1.22
N LYS A 307 -0.77 9.80 2.52
CA LYS A 307 -0.15 8.63 3.14
C LYS A 307 -1.17 7.98 4.05
N PHE A 308 -1.19 6.66 4.08
CA PHE A 308 -1.91 5.95 5.13
C PHE A 308 -1.17 4.70 5.59
N THR A 309 -1.41 4.34 6.83
CA THR A 309 -1.02 3.06 7.42
C THR A 309 -2.24 2.40 8.04
N ILE A 310 -2.31 1.10 7.94
CA ILE A 310 -3.30 0.26 8.62
C ILE A 310 -2.54 -0.88 9.27
N LYS A 311 -2.73 -1.04 10.59
CA LYS A 311 -2.27 -2.21 11.33
C LYS A 311 -3.48 -3.00 11.75
N MET A 312 -3.44 -4.31 11.57
CA MET A 312 -4.53 -5.23 11.91
C MET A 312 -4.04 -6.25 12.94
N ASP A 313 -4.85 -6.47 13.97
CA ASP A 313 -4.63 -7.45 15.05
C ASP A 313 -5.82 -8.42 15.07
N TYR A 314 -5.53 -9.74 15.05
CA TYR A 314 -6.50 -10.82 14.88
C TYR A 314 -6.71 -11.62 16.15
#